data_9101067282aab51aa922ea4ef440cc3f
#
_entry.id   9101067282aab51aa922ea4ef440cc3f
#
_cell.length_a   1.000
_cell.length_b   1.000
_cell.length_c   1.000
_cell.angle_alpha   90.00
_cell.angle_beta   90.00
_cell.angle_gamma   90.00
#
_symmetry.space_group_name_H-M   'P 1'
#
loop_
_entity.id
_entity.type
_entity.pdbx_description
1 polymer ?
#
loop_
_entity_poly.entity_id
_entity_poly.type
_entity_poly.pdbx_seq_one_letter_code
_entity_poly.pdbx_strand_id
1 'polypeptide(L)'
;MDRENDTNLKHEKIKEKKFYYGEKPKLILDKDNKIFAFDNNSARILKESFFGIEKDNRLELNPIEALYLVNIRKISCFKDEKQLDFLDLLKIFSNVKRIFAKYNVYRDWRDRGIIPSFIDRIEEKNFERSPSISYPSRSFTLPKLDKELIYIEEDAISLIKADENVEKLFEDFWFGQLGVYKQHTRDKFLKLDFIETLFLVKHGYVARSMKTGKELSFESLLKKIKKQERNVEALLDVYEDWRLRGYIIKTGFKFGTHFRLYFPGASPIKEKSKWIHSKHVIHVFPKEVRMRMSEWARAVRVAHSVRKTFIMAIPGMKEEEYEKGEIDFIGYHRKKIGIEKPNEDSPKFAIIAFTEDEKLGGKELACALRRADDLGLRLIIAISDRETSVTYYVAKRISLPGSKNTYYEIEWEQP
;
A
#
# COMPACT_ATOMS: atom_id res chain seq x y z
N MET A 1 -43.13 -18.81 3.83
CA MET A 1 -43.40 -17.96 2.63
C MET A 1 -42.09 -17.37 2.19
N ASP A 2 -41.52 -18.08 1.31
CA ASP A 2 -40.40 -18.02 0.47
C ASP A 2 -40.11 -16.66 -0.16
N ARG A 3 -38.83 -16.26 -0.15
CA ARG A 3 -38.17 -15.54 -1.23
C ARG A 3 -36.69 -15.90 -1.22
N GLU A 4 -36.39 -17.04 -1.78
CA GLU A 4 -35.13 -17.32 -2.45
C GLU A 4 -35.00 -16.33 -3.61
N ASN A 5 -34.05 -15.45 -3.56
CA ASN A 5 -33.61 -14.68 -4.72
C ASN A 5 -32.31 -15.31 -5.22
N ASP A 6 -32.51 -16.10 -6.21
CA ASP A 6 -31.60 -16.76 -7.13
C ASP A 6 -30.75 -15.71 -7.87
N THR A 7 -29.55 -15.44 -7.39
CA THR A 7 -28.55 -14.69 -8.14
C THR A 7 -27.67 -15.67 -8.92
N ASN A 8 -28.25 -16.26 -9.94
CA ASN A 8 -27.53 -16.91 -11.02
C ASN A 8 -26.79 -15.84 -11.83
N LEU A 9 -25.62 -15.40 -11.35
CA LEU A 9 -24.61 -14.77 -12.17
C LEU A 9 -24.04 -15.86 -13.09
N LYS A 10 -24.65 -16.01 -14.26
CA LYS A 10 -24.05 -16.73 -15.38
C LYS A 10 -22.70 -16.10 -15.66
N HIS A 11 -21.64 -16.76 -15.23
CA HIS A 11 -20.32 -16.57 -15.79
C HIS A 11 -20.41 -16.94 -17.28
N GLU A 12 -20.71 -15.97 -18.12
CA GLU A 12 -20.39 -16.09 -19.53
C GLU A 12 -18.86 -16.23 -19.62
N LYS A 13 -18.41 -17.47 -19.73
CA LYS A 13 -17.06 -17.79 -20.19
C LYS A 13 -16.88 -17.02 -21.49
N ILE A 14 -16.11 -15.93 -21.46
CA ILE A 14 -15.61 -15.28 -22.65
C ILE A 14 -14.96 -16.40 -23.43
N LYS A 15 -15.59 -16.82 -24.53
CA LYS A 15 -15.06 -17.85 -25.43
C LYS A 15 -13.69 -17.35 -25.83
N GLU A 16 -12.65 -17.94 -25.25
CA GLU A 16 -11.29 -17.78 -25.75
C GLU A 16 -11.36 -17.99 -27.24
N LYS A 17 -10.93 -17.00 -28.03
CA LYS A 17 -10.74 -17.20 -29.46
C LYS A 17 -9.82 -18.41 -29.56
N LYS A 18 -10.40 -19.56 -29.99
CA LYS A 18 -9.66 -20.79 -30.23
C LYS A 18 -8.48 -20.41 -31.10
N PHE A 19 -7.28 -20.68 -30.62
CA PHE A 19 -6.10 -20.64 -31.44
C PHE A 19 -6.39 -21.46 -32.68
N TYR A 20 -6.21 -20.85 -33.82
CA TYR A 20 -6.53 -21.23 -35.15
C TYR A 20 -6.33 -22.73 -35.45
N TYR A 21 -7.12 -23.23 -36.38
CA TYR A 21 -6.82 -24.40 -37.21
C TYR A 21 -5.53 -24.11 -38.01
N GLY A 22 -4.37 -24.32 -37.38
CA GLY A 22 -3.05 -24.05 -37.92
C GLY A 22 -1.98 -24.53 -36.96
N GLU A 23 -0.75 -24.60 -37.40
CA GLU A 23 0.39 -24.94 -36.57
C GLU A 23 0.50 -23.95 -35.39
N LYS A 24 0.70 -24.49 -34.18
CA LYS A 24 0.99 -23.66 -32.99
C LYS A 24 2.25 -22.87 -33.24
N PRO A 25 2.30 -21.57 -32.78
CA PRO A 25 3.52 -20.80 -32.89
C PRO A 25 4.66 -21.50 -32.13
N LYS A 26 5.90 -21.24 -32.53
CA LYS A 26 7.12 -21.80 -31.92
C LYS A 26 8.03 -20.65 -31.47
N LEU A 27 8.81 -20.89 -30.46
CA LEU A 27 9.82 -19.96 -29.93
C LEU A 27 11.22 -20.51 -30.12
N ILE A 28 12.17 -19.61 -30.27
CA ILE A 28 13.60 -19.93 -30.30
C ILE A 28 14.36 -19.06 -29.29
N LEU A 29 15.27 -19.70 -28.57
CA LEU A 29 16.24 -19.02 -27.71
C LEU A 29 17.58 -18.93 -28.44
N ASP A 30 18.13 -17.74 -28.57
CA ASP A 30 19.42 -17.52 -29.19
C ASP A 30 20.60 -17.76 -28.23
N LYS A 31 21.82 -17.54 -28.73
CA LYS A 31 23.07 -17.72 -27.95
C LYS A 31 23.19 -16.76 -26.78
N ASP A 32 22.58 -15.58 -26.88
CA ASP A 32 22.59 -14.54 -25.84
C ASP A 32 21.41 -14.69 -24.86
N ASN A 33 20.71 -15.82 -24.91
CA ASN A 33 19.49 -16.12 -24.14
C ASN A 33 18.34 -15.13 -24.37
N LYS A 34 18.26 -14.51 -25.56
CA LYS A 34 17.10 -13.77 -25.99
C LYS A 34 16.09 -14.70 -26.66
N ILE A 35 14.81 -14.44 -26.43
CA ILE A 35 13.73 -15.28 -26.94
C ILE A 35 13.04 -14.57 -28.09
N PHE A 36 12.86 -15.29 -29.20
CA PHE A 36 12.21 -14.79 -30.40
C PHE A 36 11.12 -15.75 -30.87
N ALA A 37 10.16 -15.21 -31.63
CA ALA A 37 9.31 -16.05 -32.47
C ALA A 37 10.16 -16.80 -33.49
N PHE A 38 9.88 -18.10 -33.69
CA PHE A 38 10.68 -18.95 -34.55
C PHE A 38 10.65 -18.55 -36.04
N ASP A 39 9.46 -18.13 -36.52
CA ASP A 39 9.21 -17.76 -37.91
C ASP A 39 8.16 -16.63 -37.99
N ASN A 40 7.94 -16.11 -39.21
CA ASN A 40 7.01 -15.02 -39.47
C ASN A 40 5.55 -15.38 -39.11
N ASN A 41 5.12 -16.62 -39.27
CA ASN A 41 3.77 -17.06 -38.89
C ASN A 41 3.63 -17.08 -37.37
N SER A 42 4.61 -17.60 -36.64
CA SER A 42 4.68 -17.54 -35.18
C SER A 42 4.68 -16.10 -34.68
N ALA A 43 5.47 -15.21 -35.31
CA ALA A 43 5.53 -13.79 -34.94
C ALA A 43 4.15 -13.12 -35.12
N ARG A 44 3.48 -13.34 -36.25
CA ARG A 44 2.15 -12.79 -36.51
C ARG A 44 1.12 -13.23 -35.46
N ILE A 45 1.03 -14.55 -35.17
CA ILE A 45 0.07 -15.10 -34.21
C ILE A 45 0.32 -14.56 -32.79
N LEU A 46 1.57 -14.48 -32.38
CA LEU A 46 1.95 -13.97 -31.05
C LEU A 46 1.67 -12.48 -30.92
N LYS A 47 1.98 -11.68 -31.94
CA LYS A 47 1.70 -10.24 -31.99
C LYS A 47 0.21 -9.93 -31.95
N GLU A 48 -0.63 -10.65 -32.71
CA GLU A 48 -2.09 -10.53 -32.67
C GLU A 48 -2.67 -10.87 -31.28
N SER A 49 -1.93 -11.66 -30.49
CA SER A 49 -2.27 -12.03 -29.12
C SER A 49 -1.58 -11.14 -28.06
N PHE A 50 -0.96 -10.04 -28.47
CA PHE A 50 -0.25 -9.08 -27.61
C PHE A 50 0.93 -9.70 -26.85
N PHE A 51 1.71 -10.57 -27.49
CA PHE A 51 2.98 -11.07 -26.99
C PHE A 51 4.14 -10.46 -27.79
N GLY A 52 5.25 -10.21 -27.12
CA GLY A 52 6.49 -9.73 -27.74
C GLY A 52 6.45 -8.27 -28.21
N ILE A 53 7.60 -7.81 -28.65
CA ILE A 53 7.80 -6.52 -29.34
C ILE A 53 8.63 -6.75 -30.61
N GLU A 54 8.37 -5.95 -31.63
CA GLU A 54 9.21 -5.95 -32.82
C GLU A 54 10.53 -5.26 -32.53
N LYS A 55 11.62 -5.95 -32.79
CA LYS A 55 12.97 -5.44 -32.65
C LYS A 55 13.86 -6.08 -33.72
N ASP A 56 14.58 -5.28 -34.46
CA ASP A 56 15.51 -5.76 -35.53
C ASP A 56 14.83 -6.77 -36.48
N ASN A 57 13.61 -6.48 -36.95
CA ASN A 57 12.78 -7.32 -37.83
C ASN A 57 12.41 -8.70 -37.25
N ARG A 58 12.52 -8.87 -35.92
CA ARG A 58 12.11 -10.08 -35.22
C ARG A 58 11.15 -9.74 -34.10
N LEU A 59 10.27 -10.65 -33.70
CA LEU A 59 9.44 -10.52 -32.51
C LEU A 59 10.21 -11.05 -31.29
N GLU A 60 10.72 -10.15 -30.45
CA GLU A 60 11.40 -10.48 -29.19
C GLU A 60 10.37 -10.63 -28.05
N LEU A 61 10.51 -11.67 -27.24
CA LEU A 61 9.62 -11.93 -26.10
C LEU A 61 10.36 -11.72 -24.79
N ASN A 62 9.61 -11.25 -23.78
CA ASN A 62 10.11 -11.22 -22.41
C ASN A 62 10.18 -12.65 -21.83
N PRO A 63 11.16 -12.98 -20.96
CA PRO A 63 11.23 -14.28 -20.29
C PRO A 63 9.93 -14.73 -19.62
N ILE A 64 9.19 -13.81 -19.02
CA ILE A 64 7.90 -14.10 -18.36
C ILE A 64 6.83 -14.52 -19.38
N GLU A 65 6.80 -13.89 -20.56
CA GLU A 65 5.89 -14.32 -21.65
C GLU A 65 6.23 -15.73 -22.13
N ALA A 66 7.51 -16.03 -22.32
CA ALA A 66 7.93 -17.36 -22.76
C ALA A 66 7.57 -18.43 -21.73
N LEU A 67 7.80 -18.18 -20.45
CA LEU A 67 7.37 -19.07 -19.37
C LEU A 67 5.86 -19.34 -19.42
N TYR A 68 5.03 -18.30 -19.62
CA TYR A 68 3.59 -18.44 -19.75
C TYR A 68 3.21 -19.23 -21.00
N LEU A 69 3.80 -18.91 -22.14
CA LEU A 69 3.51 -19.56 -23.41
C LEU A 69 3.87 -21.05 -23.39
N VAL A 70 5.04 -21.40 -22.85
CA VAL A 70 5.48 -22.78 -22.74
C VAL A 70 4.64 -23.57 -21.74
N ASN A 71 4.42 -23.01 -20.55
CA ASN A 71 3.72 -23.73 -19.48
C ASN A 71 2.20 -23.82 -19.68
N ILE A 72 1.56 -22.69 -20.00
CA ILE A 72 0.08 -22.63 -20.08
C ILE A 72 -0.42 -22.87 -21.49
N ARG A 73 0.18 -22.22 -22.49
CA ARG A 73 -0.27 -22.34 -23.90
C ARG A 73 0.33 -23.54 -24.62
N LYS A 74 1.27 -24.27 -23.99
CA LYS A 74 1.94 -25.46 -24.55
C LYS A 74 2.59 -25.18 -25.91
N ILE A 75 3.26 -24.03 -25.99
CA ILE A 75 4.04 -23.61 -27.16
C ILE A 75 5.46 -24.17 -27.00
N SER A 76 6.01 -24.74 -28.07
CA SER A 76 7.36 -25.27 -28.06
C SER A 76 8.39 -24.14 -28.12
N CYS A 77 9.44 -24.25 -27.30
CA CYS A 77 10.61 -23.38 -27.32
C CYS A 77 11.85 -24.19 -27.56
N PHE A 78 12.73 -23.75 -28.44
CA PHE A 78 13.93 -24.49 -28.84
C PHE A 78 15.21 -23.67 -28.60
N LYS A 79 16.29 -24.37 -28.27
CA LYS A 79 17.67 -23.86 -28.30
C LYS A 79 18.54 -24.91 -28.95
N ASP A 80 19.21 -24.56 -30.05
CA ASP A 80 20.10 -25.48 -30.79
C ASP A 80 19.46 -26.88 -31.00
N GLU A 81 18.28 -26.96 -31.58
CA GLU A 81 17.48 -28.15 -31.82
C GLU A 81 16.90 -28.85 -30.57
N LYS A 82 17.38 -28.51 -29.37
CA LYS A 82 16.81 -29.04 -28.13
C LYS A 82 15.54 -28.29 -27.75
N GLN A 83 14.43 -29.02 -27.52
CA GLN A 83 13.23 -28.46 -26.96
C GLN A 83 13.42 -28.19 -25.46
N LEU A 84 13.11 -26.97 -25.03
CA LEU A 84 13.17 -26.52 -23.64
C LEU A 84 11.79 -26.61 -22.98
N ASP A 85 11.77 -27.08 -21.75
CA ASP A 85 10.59 -27.06 -20.92
C ASP A 85 10.54 -25.81 -20.00
N PHE A 86 9.51 -25.72 -19.15
CA PHE A 86 9.34 -24.64 -18.20
C PHE A 86 10.48 -24.53 -17.20
N LEU A 87 11.00 -25.68 -16.71
CA LEU A 87 12.09 -25.69 -15.73
C LEU A 87 13.42 -25.32 -16.37
N ASP A 88 13.66 -25.73 -17.61
CA ASP A 88 14.82 -25.30 -18.37
C ASP A 88 14.86 -23.79 -18.54
N LEU A 89 13.71 -23.18 -18.91
CA LEU A 89 13.61 -21.72 -19.02
C LEU A 89 13.79 -21.01 -17.67
N LEU A 90 13.20 -21.53 -16.59
CA LEU A 90 13.42 -20.98 -15.24
C LEU A 90 14.89 -20.99 -14.83
N LYS A 91 15.64 -22.05 -15.14
CA LYS A 91 17.08 -22.15 -14.87
C LYS A 91 17.87 -21.10 -15.67
N ILE A 92 17.55 -20.96 -16.96
CA ILE A 92 18.22 -20.00 -17.84
C ILE A 92 18.00 -18.56 -17.36
N PHE A 93 16.79 -18.23 -16.91
CA PHE A 93 16.40 -16.89 -16.46
C PHE A 93 16.42 -16.71 -14.93
N SER A 94 17.15 -17.55 -14.21
CA SER A 94 17.25 -17.50 -12.73
C SER A 94 17.82 -16.19 -12.18
N ASN A 95 18.51 -15.41 -12.98
CA ASN A 95 18.99 -14.07 -12.65
C ASN A 95 17.90 -12.97 -12.68
N VAL A 96 16.73 -13.24 -13.24
CA VAL A 96 15.62 -12.29 -13.25
C VAL A 96 15.04 -12.20 -11.85
N LYS A 97 15.17 -11.02 -11.23
CA LYS A 97 14.66 -10.76 -9.88
C LYS A 97 13.16 -11.10 -9.80
N ARG A 98 12.77 -11.91 -8.81
CA ARG A 98 11.38 -12.29 -8.56
C ARG A 98 10.68 -12.98 -9.74
N ILE A 99 11.42 -13.74 -10.54
CA ILE A 99 10.90 -14.35 -11.78
C ILE A 99 9.61 -15.12 -11.57
N PHE A 100 9.51 -15.89 -10.47
CA PHE A 100 8.33 -16.74 -10.22
C PHE A 100 7.12 -15.93 -9.76
N ALA A 101 7.32 -14.90 -8.93
CA ALA A 101 6.24 -13.97 -8.55
C ALA A 101 5.71 -13.21 -9.77
N LYS A 102 6.61 -12.70 -10.62
CA LYS A 102 6.25 -12.03 -11.88
C LYS A 102 5.49 -12.97 -12.82
N TYR A 103 5.96 -14.21 -12.94
CA TYR A 103 5.26 -15.23 -13.74
C TYR A 103 3.84 -15.48 -13.22
N ASN A 104 3.65 -15.66 -11.90
CA ASN A 104 2.32 -15.90 -11.32
C ASN A 104 1.37 -14.72 -11.53
N VAL A 105 1.86 -13.48 -11.35
CA VAL A 105 1.08 -12.26 -11.61
C VAL A 105 0.70 -12.16 -13.08
N TYR A 106 1.66 -12.35 -13.99
CA TYR A 106 1.42 -12.31 -15.44
C TYR A 106 0.40 -13.37 -15.86
N ARG A 107 0.57 -14.60 -15.37
CA ARG A 107 -0.35 -15.72 -15.63
C ARG A 107 -1.77 -15.38 -15.15
N ASP A 108 -1.93 -14.93 -13.90
CA ASP A 108 -3.25 -14.65 -13.33
C ASP A 108 -4.00 -13.56 -14.14
N TRP A 109 -3.29 -12.51 -14.58
CA TRP A 109 -3.87 -11.48 -15.44
C TRP A 109 -4.29 -12.03 -16.80
N ARG A 110 -3.41 -12.82 -17.45
CA ARG A 110 -3.69 -13.42 -18.76
C ARG A 110 -4.83 -14.45 -18.70
N ASP A 111 -4.88 -15.25 -17.63
CA ASP A 111 -5.95 -16.25 -17.42
C ASP A 111 -7.31 -15.59 -17.16
N ARG A 112 -7.33 -14.38 -16.61
CA ARG A 112 -8.53 -13.53 -16.52
C ARG A 112 -8.89 -12.82 -17.82
N GLY A 113 -8.11 -13.00 -18.87
CA GLY A 113 -8.29 -12.36 -20.18
C GLY A 113 -7.82 -10.91 -20.23
N ILE A 114 -7.11 -10.40 -19.19
CA ILE A 114 -6.54 -9.06 -19.18
C ILE A 114 -5.10 -9.14 -19.72
N ILE A 115 -4.67 -8.10 -20.44
CA ILE A 115 -3.37 -8.09 -21.11
C ILE A 115 -2.44 -7.11 -20.36
N PRO A 116 -1.54 -7.61 -19.48
CA PRO A 116 -0.52 -6.75 -18.90
C PRO A 116 0.58 -6.48 -19.91
N SER A 117 1.17 -5.28 -19.87
CA SER A 117 2.36 -4.93 -20.64
C SER A 117 3.56 -4.82 -19.69
N PHE A 118 4.78 -4.86 -20.21
CA PHE A 118 5.99 -4.60 -19.43
C PHE A 118 6.29 -3.10 -19.43
N ILE A 119 6.84 -2.60 -18.30
CA ILE A 119 7.15 -1.17 -18.15
C ILE A 119 8.13 -0.65 -19.20
N ASP A 120 9.05 -1.48 -19.66
CA ASP A 120 10.06 -1.16 -20.68
C ASP A 120 9.50 -1.07 -22.11
N ARG A 121 8.21 -1.39 -22.29
CA ARG A 121 7.52 -1.35 -23.58
C ARG A 121 6.65 -0.11 -23.75
N ILE A 122 6.58 0.75 -22.77
CA ILE A 122 5.78 1.98 -22.85
C ILE A 122 6.67 3.21 -22.80
N GLU A 123 6.24 4.27 -23.47
CA GLU A 123 6.80 5.59 -23.26
C GLU A 123 6.40 6.10 -21.87
N GLU A 124 7.39 6.44 -21.02
CA GLU A 124 7.13 6.98 -19.69
C GLU A 124 6.63 8.43 -19.81
N LYS A 125 5.33 8.60 -19.56
CA LYS A 125 4.65 9.91 -19.53
C LYS A 125 3.53 9.85 -18.49
N ASN A 126 3.01 11.02 -18.12
CA ASN A 126 1.84 11.08 -17.24
C ASN A 126 0.57 10.74 -18.03
N PHE A 127 -0.13 9.68 -17.61
CA PHE A 127 -1.36 9.19 -18.23
C PHE A 127 -2.64 9.77 -17.61
N GLU A 128 -2.53 10.55 -16.53
CA GLU A 128 -3.65 11.21 -15.83
C GLU A 128 -4.80 10.26 -15.42
N ARG A 129 -4.48 9.00 -15.13
CA ARG A 129 -5.47 7.95 -14.80
C ARG A 129 -5.62 7.69 -13.30
N SER A 130 -4.91 8.45 -12.44
CA SER A 130 -4.90 8.27 -10.98
C SER A 130 -5.16 9.56 -10.23
N PRO A 131 -6.40 10.04 -10.15
CA PRO A 131 -6.72 11.19 -9.30
C PRO A 131 -6.47 10.84 -7.83
N SER A 132 -5.92 11.80 -7.07
CA SER A 132 -5.78 11.68 -5.63
C SER A 132 -7.13 11.81 -4.92
N ILE A 133 -7.24 11.18 -3.73
CA ILE A 133 -8.40 11.32 -2.87
C ILE A 133 -8.19 12.56 -2.00
N SER A 134 -9.10 13.52 -2.10
CA SER A 134 -9.01 14.75 -1.30
C SER A 134 -9.46 14.51 0.14
N TYR A 135 -8.60 14.86 1.08
CA TYR A 135 -8.88 14.89 2.51
C TYR A 135 -8.93 16.34 2.99
N PRO A 136 -10.03 16.79 3.62
CA PRO A 136 -10.18 18.18 4.05
C PRO A 136 -9.16 18.50 5.14
N SER A 137 -8.67 19.73 5.15
CA SER A 137 -7.83 20.27 6.23
C SER A 137 -8.58 21.40 6.92
N ARG A 138 -8.50 21.48 8.25
CA ARG A 138 -9.03 22.55 9.06
C ARG A 138 -7.92 23.17 9.90
N SER A 139 -7.97 24.46 10.12
CA SER A 139 -7.08 25.11 11.08
C SER A 139 -7.23 24.49 12.47
N PHE A 140 -6.12 24.22 13.11
CA PHE A 140 -6.07 23.70 14.46
C PHE A 140 -5.23 24.65 15.33
N THR A 141 -5.82 25.09 16.44
CA THR A 141 -5.12 25.89 17.44
C THR A 141 -5.15 25.13 18.75
N LEU A 142 -3.95 24.79 19.24
CA LEU A 142 -3.81 24.09 20.51
C LEU A 142 -4.21 25.03 21.67
N PRO A 143 -5.09 24.62 22.57
CA PRO A 143 -5.45 25.43 23.73
C PRO A 143 -4.24 25.60 24.65
N LYS A 144 -4.14 26.72 25.31
CA LYS A 144 -3.15 26.92 26.40
C LYS A 144 -3.68 26.25 27.66
N LEU A 145 -2.82 25.52 28.33
CA LEU A 145 -3.14 24.88 29.60
C LEU A 145 -2.07 25.28 30.62
N ASP A 146 -2.51 25.88 31.73
CA ASP A 146 -1.63 26.24 32.85
C ASP A 146 -1.57 25.08 33.87
N LYS A 147 -1.13 23.91 33.34
CA LYS A 147 -0.94 22.71 34.15
C LYS A 147 0.19 21.86 33.60
N GLU A 148 0.85 21.17 34.52
CA GLU A 148 1.97 20.31 34.23
C GLU A 148 1.49 18.88 33.96
N LEU A 149 2.17 18.22 33.01
CA LEU A 149 2.03 16.82 32.72
C LEU A 149 2.94 16.02 33.66
N ILE A 150 2.41 15.09 34.43
CA ILE A 150 3.23 14.20 35.25
C ILE A 150 3.55 12.96 34.43
N TYR A 151 4.79 12.86 33.95
CA TYR A 151 5.24 11.76 33.13
C TYR A 151 5.69 10.57 33.96
N ILE A 152 5.12 9.41 33.67
CA ILE A 152 5.43 8.11 34.28
C ILE A 152 6.31 7.33 33.32
N GLU A 153 7.60 7.21 33.66
CA GLU A 153 8.63 6.65 32.77
C GLU A 153 8.40 5.17 32.42
N GLU A 154 7.88 4.40 33.36
CA GLU A 154 7.71 2.94 33.20
C GLU A 154 6.63 2.62 32.17
N ASP A 155 5.52 3.35 32.23
CA ASP A 155 4.36 3.14 31.38
C ASP A 155 4.38 4.01 30.12
N ALA A 156 5.33 4.93 30.02
CA ALA A 156 5.43 5.93 28.95
C ALA A 156 4.12 6.72 28.74
N ILE A 157 3.48 7.13 29.82
CA ILE A 157 2.24 7.91 29.84
C ILE A 157 2.41 9.18 30.64
N SER A 158 1.53 10.17 30.42
CA SER A 158 1.41 11.32 31.31
C SER A 158 0.03 11.41 31.92
N LEU A 159 -0.03 11.95 33.12
CA LEU A 159 -1.25 12.25 33.84
C LEU A 159 -1.40 13.74 34.06
N ILE A 160 -2.64 14.24 33.92
CA ILE A 160 -3.02 15.60 34.30
C ILE A 160 -4.23 15.49 35.23
N LYS A 161 -4.19 16.18 36.36
CA LYS A 161 -5.37 16.24 37.22
C LYS A 161 -6.50 17.00 36.53
N ALA A 162 -7.66 16.40 36.44
CA ALA A 162 -8.81 16.98 35.75
C ALA A 162 -9.37 18.21 36.45
N ASP A 163 -9.70 19.21 35.68
CA ASP A 163 -10.50 20.38 35.98
C ASP A 163 -11.22 20.80 34.69
N GLU A 164 -12.00 21.86 34.69
CA GLU A 164 -12.76 22.34 33.55
C GLU A 164 -11.92 22.57 32.28
N ASN A 165 -10.68 23.02 32.38
CA ASN A 165 -9.78 23.27 31.27
C ASN A 165 -9.23 21.95 30.69
N VAL A 166 -8.93 20.99 31.57
CA VAL A 166 -8.49 19.65 31.17
C VAL A 166 -9.63 18.84 30.57
N GLU A 167 -10.86 19.00 31.10
CA GLU A 167 -12.07 18.42 30.50
C GLU A 167 -12.31 18.95 29.10
N LYS A 168 -12.16 20.26 28.85
CA LYS A 168 -12.22 20.85 27.51
C LYS A 168 -11.13 20.31 26.58
N LEU A 169 -9.91 20.09 27.08
CA LEU A 169 -8.82 19.49 26.30
C LEU A 169 -9.22 18.08 25.80
N PHE A 170 -9.96 17.33 26.62
CA PHE A 170 -10.49 16.02 26.23
C PHE A 170 -11.73 16.13 25.34
N GLU A 171 -12.70 16.94 25.70
CA GLU A 171 -14.01 16.99 25.01
C GLU A 171 -13.94 17.66 23.62
N ASP A 172 -13.23 18.79 23.53
CA ASP A 172 -13.16 19.59 22.31
C ASP A 172 -12.05 19.12 21.36
N PHE A 173 -10.94 18.63 21.94
CA PHE A 173 -9.74 18.27 21.18
C PHE A 173 -9.42 16.78 21.23
N TRP A 174 -10.11 16.04 22.06
CA TRP A 174 -9.93 14.60 22.27
C TRP A 174 -8.46 14.18 22.50
N PHE A 175 -7.75 14.94 23.34
CA PHE A 175 -6.47 14.45 23.87
C PHE A 175 -6.70 13.44 24.99
N GLY A 176 -5.87 12.42 25.05
CA GLY A 176 -5.87 11.44 26.10
C GLY A 176 -7.16 10.63 26.26
N GLN A 177 -7.33 10.11 27.45
CA GLN A 177 -8.52 9.45 27.96
C GLN A 177 -8.83 9.99 29.36
N LEU A 178 -9.95 10.66 29.49
CA LEU A 178 -10.48 11.07 30.78
C LEU A 178 -11.28 9.94 31.38
N GLY A 179 -10.93 9.54 32.60
CA GLY A 179 -11.61 8.45 33.28
C GLY A 179 -11.48 7.10 32.58
N VAL A 180 -12.40 6.19 32.91
CA VAL A 180 -12.48 4.85 32.31
C VAL A 180 -13.09 4.94 30.91
N TYR A 181 -12.55 4.18 29.95
CA TYR A 181 -13.06 4.14 28.59
C TYR A 181 -14.57 3.90 28.56
N LYS A 182 -15.30 4.81 27.93
CA LYS A 182 -16.77 4.89 27.89
C LYS A 182 -17.47 5.15 29.23
N GLN A 183 -16.72 5.50 30.30
CA GLN A 183 -17.23 5.84 31.63
C GLN A 183 -16.41 6.99 32.23
N HIS A 184 -16.39 8.15 31.58
CA HIS A 184 -15.48 9.27 31.88
C HIS A 184 -15.60 9.85 33.31
N THR A 185 -16.74 9.71 33.94
CA THR A 185 -17.07 10.32 35.25
C THR A 185 -16.38 9.69 36.45
N ARG A 186 -15.67 8.57 36.25
CA ARG A 186 -15.10 7.78 37.36
C ARG A 186 -13.63 8.05 37.65
N ASP A 187 -12.99 8.96 36.94
CA ASP A 187 -11.57 9.27 37.13
C ASP A 187 -11.38 10.79 37.18
N LYS A 188 -10.38 11.21 37.95
CA LYS A 188 -10.02 12.63 38.09
C LYS A 188 -8.75 12.99 37.33
N PHE A 189 -8.31 12.13 36.43
CA PHE A 189 -7.09 12.32 35.65
C PHE A 189 -7.35 12.11 34.15
N LEU A 190 -6.74 12.98 33.37
CA LEU A 190 -6.58 12.78 31.95
C LEU A 190 -5.28 11.99 31.72
N LYS A 191 -5.35 10.84 31.05
CA LYS A 191 -4.21 10.01 30.69
C LYS A 191 -3.83 10.25 29.25
N LEU A 192 -2.60 10.63 29.00
CA LEU A 192 -2.02 10.87 27.68
C LEU A 192 -1.05 9.73 27.37
N ASP A 193 -1.05 9.25 26.13
CA ASP A 193 0.00 8.34 25.67
C ASP A 193 1.32 9.10 25.39
N PHE A 194 2.37 8.37 25.04
CA PHE A 194 3.68 8.95 24.81
C PHE A 194 3.72 9.90 23.60
N ILE A 195 2.94 9.62 22.56
CA ILE A 195 2.89 10.48 21.36
C ILE A 195 2.13 11.78 21.68
N GLU A 196 1.00 11.69 22.37
CA GLU A 196 0.24 12.85 22.82
C GLU A 196 1.09 13.72 23.77
N THR A 197 1.85 13.08 24.67
CA THR A 197 2.76 13.76 25.60
C THR A 197 3.86 14.50 24.84
N LEU A 198 4.56 13.83 23.90
CA LEU A 198 5.59 14.46 23.07
C LEU A 198 5.05 15.62 22.26
N PHE A 199 3.88 15.44 21.63
CA PHE A 199 3.24 16.49 20.86
C PHE A 199 2.94 17.72 21.71
N LEU A 200 2.34 17.56 22.88
CA LEU A 200 2.00 18.65 23.78
C LEU A 200 3.26 19.38 24.30
N VAL A 201 4.29 18.63 24.69
CA VAL A 201 5.56 19.23 25.14
C VAL A 201 6.26 20.00 24.01
N LYS A 202 6.27 19.47 22.81
CA LYS A 202 6.79 20.16 21.62
C LYS A 202 6.09 21.49 21.35
N HIS A 203 4.82 21.58 21.73
CA HIS A 203 3.97 22.76 21.55
C HIS A 203 3.83 23.63 22.84
N GLY A 204 4.77 23.49 23.77
CA GLY A 204 4.93 24.43 24.92
C GLY A 204 4.26 23.99 26.21
N TYR A 205 3.76 22.76 26.31
CA TYR A 205 3.31 22.23 27.60
C TYR A 205 4.50 21.76 28.43
N VAL A 206 4.40 21.92 29.76
CA VAL A 206 5.45 21.50 30.69
C VAL A 206 5.21 20.07 31.15
N ALA A 207 6.23 19.21 31.05
CA ALA A 207 6.20 17.87 31.62
C ALA A 207 7.22 17.70 32.72
N ARG A 208 6.86 17.02 33.83
CA ARG A 208 7.75 16.65 34.92
C ARG A 208 7.82 15.13 35.10
N SER A 209 9.01 14.65 35.39
CA SER A 209 9.23 13.27 35.77
C SER A 209 8.53 12.96 37.11
N MET A 210 7.72 11.93 37.17
CA MET A 210 7.12 11.47 38.40
C MET A 210 8.18 11.01 39.44
N LYS A 211 9.28 10.40 38.96
CA LYS A 211 10.33 9.88 39.83
C LYS A 211 11.21 10.98 40.47
N THR A 212 11.53 12.02 39.70
CA THR A 212 12.53 13.01 40.10
C THR A 212 11.95 14.40 40.39
N GLY A 213 10.70 14.64 40.00
CA GLY A 213 10.07 15.97 40.03
C GLY A 213 10.68 16.99 39.08
N LYS A 214 11.72 16.61 38.32
CA LYS A 214 12.41 17.52 37.39
C LYS A 214 11.62 17.74 36.12
N GLU A 215 11.69 18.92 35.57
CA GLU A 215 11.15 19.23 34.25
C GLU A 215 11.86 18.45 33.18
N LEU A 216 11.11 18.01 32.17
CA LEU A 216 11.59 17.23 31.04
C LEU A 216 11.48 18.10 29.78
N SER A 217 12.64 18.44 29.18
CA SER A 217 12.63 19.01 27.83
C SER A 217 12.14 18.03 26.80
N PHE A 218 11.69 18.53 25.65
CA PHE A 218 11.26 17.70 24.54
C PHE A 218 12.32 16.64 24.14
N GLU A 219 13.60 17.07 24.02
CA GLU A 219 14.71 16.21 23.63
C GLU A 219 14.98 15.13 24.70
N SER A 220 14.89 15.48 25.97
CA SER A 220 15.05 14.55 27.08
C SER A 220 13.95 13.49 27.09
N LEU A 221 12.70 13.90 26.87
CA LEU A 221 11.54 13.03 26.79
C LEU A 221 11.62 12.12 25.56
N LEU A 222 11.92 12.68 24.39
CA LEU A 222 12.10 11.94 23.14
C LEU A 222 13.18 10.85 23.29
N LYS A 223 14.33 11.21 23.88
CA LYS A 223 15.43 10.26 24.13
C LYS A 223 15.01 9.10 25.07
N LYS A 224 14.19 9.40 26.07
CA LYS A 224 13.66 8.36 26.97
C LYS A 224 12.71 7.41 26.24
N ILE A 225 11.75 7.95 25.48
CA ILE A 225 10.74 7.18 24.76
C ILE A 225 11.38 6.36 23.63
N LYS A 226 12.39 6.89 22.94
CA LYS A 226 13.11 6.20 21.85
C LYS A 226 13.78 4.88 22.29
N LYS A 227 14.04 4.70 23.58
CA LYS A 227 14.55 3.43 24.11
C LYS A 227 13.51 2.30 24.07
N GLN A 228 12.23 2.65 24.15
CA GLN A 228 11.10 1.70 24.14
C GLN A 228 10.47 1.60 22.74
N GLU A 229 10.35 2.75 22.05
CA GLU A 229 9.77 2.87 20.70
C GLU A 229 10.79 3.48 19.74
N ARG A 230 11.47 2.62 18.96
CA ARG A 230 12.56 3.03 18.05
C ARG A 230 12.11 4.01 16.97
N ASN A 231 10.85 3.89 16.53
CA ASN A 231 10.28 4.66 15.42
C ASN A 231 9.52 5.89 15.91
N VAL A 232 9.68 6.31 17.16
CA VAL A 232 8.90 7.38 17.80
C VAL A 232 8.93 8.70 17.01
N GLU A 233 10.05 9.04 16.37
CA GLU A 233 10.18 10.27 15.57
C GLU A 233 9.26 10.22 14.34
N ALA A 234 9.23 9.07 13.64
CA ALA A 234 8.36 8.87 12.50
C ALA A 234 6.87 8.82 12.91
N LEU A 235 6.57 8.22 14.06
CA LEU A 235 5.21 8.22 14.63
C LEU A 235 4.77 9.64 15.00
N LEU A 236 5.64 10.42 15.64
CA LEU A 236 5.35 11.81 16.02
C LEU A 236 5.15 12.71 14.80
N ASP A 237 5.99 12.54 13.77
CA ASP A 237 5.87 13.30 12.52
C ASP A 237 4.50 13.08 11.87
N VAL A 238 4.07 11.83 11.73
CA VAL A 238 2.75 11.51 11.20
C VAL A 238 1.62 11.98 12.11
N TYR A 239 1.75 11.81 13.44
CA TYR A 239 0.76 12.27 14.40
C TYR A 239 0.56 13.79 14.30
N GLU A 240 1.65 14.55 14.33
CA GLU A 240 1.64 16.02 14.27
C GLU A 240 1.06 16.51 12.94
N ASP A 241 1.46 15.88 11.82
CA ASP A 241 1.02 16.25 10.48
C ASP A 241 -0.52 16.20 10.35
N TRP A 242 -1.15 15.12 10.79
CA TRP A 242 -2.60 15.02 10.78
C TRP A 242 -3.26 15.88 11.86
N ARG A 243 -2.66 15.96 13.05
CA ARG A 243 -3.21 16.70 14.19
C ARG A 243 -3.33 18.18 13.92
N LEU A 244 -2.30 18.79 13.33
CA LEU A 244 -2.28 20.21 12.97
C LEU A 244 -3.29 20.57 11.86
N ARG A 245 -3.84 19.57 11.19
CA ARG A 245 -4.93 19.74 10.19
C ARG A 245 -6.32 19.46 10.77
N GLY A 246 -6.43 19.40 12.09
CA GLY A 246 -7.68 19.28 12.81
C GLY A 246 -8.23 17.86 12.94
N TYR A 247 -7.47 16.85 12.50
CA TYR A 247 -7.87 15.45 12.69
C TYR A 247 -7.66 14.97 14.12
N ILE A 248 -8.49 14.03 14.56
CA ILE A 248 -8.29 13.35 15.84
C ILE A 248 -7.58 12.03 15.58
N ILE A 249 -6.44 11.86 16.24
CA ILE A 249 -5.62 10.65 16.16
C ILE A 249 -5.55 9.99 17.52
N LYS A 250 -5.83 8.69 17.56
CA LYS A 250 -5.77 7.86 18.76
C LYS A 250 -5.01 6.57 18.48
N THR A 251 -4.52 5.90 19.50
CA THR A 251 -3.82 4.61 19.33
C THR A 251 -4.63 3.62 18.49
N GLY A 252 -3.96 2.95 17.55
CA GLY A 252 -4.51 1.92 16.66
C GLY A 252 -4.31 0.49 17.15
N PHE A 253 -3.77 0.28 18.37
CA PHE A 253 -3.38 -1.03 18.91
C PHE A 253 -4.39 -2.16 18.64
N LYS A 254 -5.69 -1.91 18.85
CA LYS A 254 -6.74 -2.93 18.63
C LYS A 254 -6.87 -3.40 17.17
N PHE A 255 -6.25 -2.73 16.23
CA PHE A 255 -6.36 -2.99 14.78
C PHE A 255 -5.02 -3.41 14.16
N GLY A 256 -3.99 -3.63 14.99
CA GLY A 256 -2.64 -3.96 14.49
C GLY A 256 -1.99 -2.82 13.69
N THR A 257 -2.40 -1.58 13.94
CA THR A 257 -1.88 -0.37 13.31
C THR A 257 -1.42 0.62 14.36
N HIS A 258 -0.69 1.67 13.94
CA HIS A 258 -0.19 2.66 14.90
C HIS A 258 -1.31 3.58 15.38
N PHE A 259 -2.18 4.05 14.46
CA PHE A 259 -3.20 5.04 14.80
C PHE A 259 -4.58 4.69 14.24
N ARG A 260 -5.61 5.23 14.93
CA ARG A 260 -6.96 5.40 14.43
C ARG A 260 -7.15 6.86 14.08
N LEU A 261 -7.79 7.12 12.94
CA LEU A 261 -8.05 8.47 12.46
C LEU A 261 -9.55 8.77 12.49
N TYR A 262 -9.88 9.96 12.99
CA TYR A 262 -11.20 10.54 12.95
C TYR A 262 -11.14 11.89 12.25
N PHE A 263 -12.18 12.21 11.50
CA PHE A 263 -12.28 13.49 10.80
C PHE A 263 -12.43 14.68 11.76
N PRO A 264 -12.07 15.89 11.31
CA PRO A 264 -12.23 17.11 12.12
C PRO A 264 -13.66 17.27 12.65
N GLY A 265 -13.77 17.59 13.95
CA GLY A 265 -15.07 17.73 14.65
C GLY A 265 -15.56 16.45 15.33
N ALA A 266 -14.80 15.36 15.28
CA ALA A 266 -15.12 14.18 16.08
C ALA A 266 -14.92 14.47 17.57
N SER A 267 -15.80 13.94 18.42
CA SER A 267 -15.76 14.12 19.87
C SER A 267 -15.79 12.78 20.61
N PRO A 268 -15.16 12.66 21.81
CA PRO A 268 -15.27 11.48 22.66
C PRO A 268 -16.65 11.37 23.30
N ILE A 269 -17.48 12.41 23.25
CA ILE A 269 -18.81 12.45 23.85
C ILE A 269 -19.80 11.73 22.95
N LYS A 270 -20.78 11.07 23.56
CA LYS A 270 -21.84 10.40 22.81
C LYS A 270 -22.74 11.41 22.12
N GLU A 271 -22.90 11.28 20.82
CA GLU A 271 -23.96 11.96 20.07
C GLU A 271 -25.16 11.03 19.90
N LYS A 272 -26.36 11.51 20.25
CA LYS A 272 -27.60 10.74 20.12
C LYS A 272 -27.50 9.30 20.67
N SER A 273 -26.88 9.16 21.85
CA SER A 273 -26.63 7.87 22.52
C SER A 273 -25.65 6.91 21.82
N LYS A 274 -24.95 7.34 20.78
CA LYS A 274 -23.98 6.52 20.03
C LYS A 274 -22.55 7.08 20.16
N TRP A 275 -21.60 6.16 20.28
CA TRP A 275 -20.18 6.49 20.20
C TRP A 275 -19.75 6.65 18.75
N ILE A 276 -18.94 7.67 18.47
CA ILE A 276 -18.30 7.80 17.16
C ILE A 276 -17.24 6.71 16.96
N HIS A 277 -17.19 6.14 15.76
CA HIS A 277 -16.21 5.12 15.39
C HIS A 277 -15.27 5.66 14.31
N SER A 278 -13.98 5.37 14.46
CA SER A 278 -13.02 5.68 13.40
C SER A 278 -13.34 4.87 12.14
N LYS A 279 -13.30 5.52 10.98
CA LYS A 279 -13.44 4.86 9.68
C LYS A 279 -12.08 4.46 9.11
N HIS A 280 -11.00 5.07 9.60
CA HIS A 280 -9.64 4.92 9.06
C HIS A 280 -8.67 4.50 10.15
N VAL A 281 -7.64 3.79 9.73
CA VAL A 281 -6.46 3.47 10.53
C VAL A 281 -5.21 3.86 9.76
N ILE A 282 -4.15 4.27 10.46
CA ILE A 282 -2.86 4.66 9.86
C ILE A 282 -1.80 3.69 10.32
N HIS A 283 -1.09 3.10 9.36
CA HIS A 283 0.13 2.35 9.58
C HIS A 283 1.33 3.18 9.11
N VAL A 284 2.23 3.48 10.04
CA VAL A 284 3.46 4.21 9.74
C VAL A 284 4.51 3.20 9.33
N PHE A 285 5.07 3.37 8.15
CA PHE A 285 6.10 2.50 7.59
C PHE A 285 7.35 3.35 7.28
N PRO A 286 8.24 3.57 8.27
CA PRO A 286 9.42 4.39 8.08
C PRO A 286 10.33 3.86 6.98
N LYS A 287 11.04 4.75 6.29
CA LYS A 287 11.88 4.41 5.13
C LYS A 287 12.98 3.38 5.44
N GLU A 288 13.46 3.31 6.67
CA GLU A 288 14.50 2.38 7.13
C GLU A 288 13.95 1.00 7.53
N VAL A 289 12.64 0.88 7.69
CA VAL A 289 12.01 -0.38 8.14
C VAL A 289 11.81 -1.31 6.96
N ARG A 290 12.06 -2.59 7.19
CA ARG A 290 11.73 -3.67 6.24
C ARG A 290 10.70 -4.60 6.87
N MET A 291 9.62 -4.89 6.13
CA MET A 291 8.53 -5.74 6.57
C MET A 291 8.31 -6.87 5.56
N ARG A 292 7.93 -8.06 6.02
CA ARG A 292 7.50 -9.14 5.12
C ARG A 292 6.19 -8.78 4.44
N MET A 293 6.06 -9.15 3.17
CA MET A 293 4.84 -8.88 2.42
C MET A 293 3.61 -9.57 3.02
N SER A 294 3.78 -10.75 3.62
CA SER A 294 2.72 -11.44 4.37
C SER A 294 2.27 -10.67 5.62
N GLU A 295 3.18 -10.03 6.34
CA GLU A 295 2.87 -9.19 7.51
C GLU A 295 2.12 -7.92 7.10
N TRP A 296 2.62 -7.26 6.06
CA TRP A 296 2.00 -6.08 5.47
C TRP A 296 0.56 -6.38 5.00
N ALA A 297 0.39 -7.43 4.22
CA ALA A 297 -0.92 -7.87 3.74
C ALA A 297 -1.88 -8.24 4.88
N ARG A 298 -1.36 -8.82 5.97
CA ARG A 298 -2.16 -9.11 7.17
C ARG A 298 -2.68 -7.83 7.81
N ALA A 299 -1.84 -6.80 7.97
CA ALA A 299 -2.25 -5.53 8.55
C ALA A 299 -3.38 -4.87 7.73
N VAL A 300 -3.26 -4.88 6.40
CA VAL A 300 -4.32 -4.38 5.50
C VAL A 300 -5.62 -5.18 5.67
N ARG A 301 -5.55 -6.52 5.67
CA ARG A 301 -6.73 -7.38 5.81
C ARG A 301 -7.42 -7.22 7.16
N VAL A 302 -6.67 -7.06 8.26
CA VAL A 302 -7.24 -6.80 9.59
C VAL A 302 -8.05 -5.50 9.58
N ALA A 303 -7.54 -4.43 8.98
CA ALA A 303 -8.29 -3.17 8.88
C ALA A 303 -9.59 -3.35 8.08
N HIS A 304 -9.54 -4.03 6.94
CA HIS A 304 -10.72 -4.27 6.09
C HIS A 304 -11.76 -5.18 6.77
N SER A 305 -11.32 -6.20 7.53
CA SER A 305 -12.24 -7.11 8.24
C SER A 305 -13.14 -6.38 9.24
N VAL A 306 -12.67 -5.25 9.77
CA VAL A 306 -13.42 -4.36 10.67
C VAL A 306 -13.97 -3.11 9.96
N ARG A 307 -14.08 -3.16 8.64
CA ARG A 307 -14.63 -2.09 7.78
C ARG A 307 -13.93 -0.74 7.96
N LYS A 308 -12.61 -0.76 8.01
CA LYS A 308 -11.79 0.45 8.10
C LYS A 308 -10.91 0.58 6.87
N THR A 309 -10.76 1.80 6.38
CA THR A 309 -9.77 2.13 5.37
C THR A 309 -8.39 2.08 6.00
N PHE A 310 -7.46 1.38 5.34
CA PHE A 310 -6.07 1.34 5.75
C PHE A 310 -5.31 2.46 5.06
N ILE A 311 -4.72 3.36 5.84
CA ILE A 311 -3.86 4.43 5.34
C ILE A 311 -2.42 4.05 5.66
N MET A 312 -1.57 4.09 4.65
CA MET A 312 -0.13 3.92 4.78
C MET A 312 0.56 5.28 4.74
N ALA A 313 1.48 5.50 5.69
CA ALA A 313 2.34 6.66 5.76
C ALA A 313 3.80 6.22 5.66
N ILE A 314 4.58 6.87 4.79
CA ILE A 314 6.04 6.67 4.70
C ILE A 314 6.70 8.03 4.98
N PRO A 315 6.92 8.37 6.26
CA PRO A 315 7.50 9.65 6.64
C PRO A 315 9.01 9.70 6.41
N GLY A 316 9.55 10.91 6.37
CA GLY A 316 11.00 11.17 6.38
C GLY A 316 11.71 10.95 5.04
N MET A 317 10.99 10.76 3.93
CA MET A 317 11.58 10.75 2.60
C MET A 317 11.92 12.17 2.15
N LYS A 318 13.18 12.38 1.76
CA LYS A 318 13.64 13.62 1.15
C LYS A 318 13.64 13.48 -0.37
N GLU A 319 13.52 14.59 -1.10
CA GLU A 319 13.43 14.57 -2.56
C GLU A 319 14.66 13.89 -3.22
N GLU A 320 15.86 14.14 -2.68
CA GLU A 320 17.10 13.54 -3.15
C GLU A 320 17.25 12.02 -2.87
N GLU A 321 16.39 11.44 -2.05
CA GLU A 321 16.41 10.02 -1.70
C GLU A 321 15.57 9.16 -2.64
N TYR A 322 14.73 9.81 -3.48
CA TYR A 322 13.92 9.08 -4.45
C TYR A 322 14.78 8.59 -5.63
N GLU A 323 14.90 7.29 -5.74
CA GLU A 323 15.50 6.59 -6.86
C GLU A 323 14.40 6.15 -7.83
N LYS A 324 14.77 5.71 -9.04
CA LYS A 324 13.82 5.13 -9.98
C LYS A 324 13.20 3.85 -9.38
N GLY A 325 11.96 3.96 -8.91
CA GLY A 325 11.23 2.86 -8.27
C GLY A 325 11.02 1.67 -9.22
N GLU A 326 10.99 0.46 -8.67
CA GLU A 326 10.70 -0.74 -9.46
C GLU A 326 9.21 -0.81 -9.82
N ILE A 327 8.92 -1.05 -11.09
CA ILE A 327 7.61 -1.42 -11.63
C ILE A 327 7.86 -2.57 -12.59
N ASP A 328 7.08 -3.63 -12.48
CA ASP A 328 7.26 -4.84 -13.30
C ASP A 328 6.36 -4.81 -14.53
N PHE A 329 5.08 -4.44 -14.33
CA PHE A 329 4.08 -4.43 -15.39
C PHE A 329 3.25 -3.15 -15.38
N ILE A 330 2.60 -2.94 -16.50
CA ILE A 330 1.56 -1.93 -16.71
C ILE A 330 0.24 -2.66 -16.92
N GLY A 331 -0.78 -2.26 -16.16
CA GLY A 331 -2.10 -2.86 -16.16
C GLY A 331 -3.15 -1.99 -16.85
N TYR A 332 -4.08 -2.64 -17.51
CA TYR A 332 -5.21 -2.04 -18.20
C TYR A 332 -6.51 -2.39 -17.49
N HIS A 333 -7.54 -1.57 -17.66
CA HIS A 333 -8.79 -1.76 -16.94
C HIS A 333 -9.75 -2.67 -17.72
N ARG A 334 -10.55 -3.44 -16.99
CA ARG A 334 -11.69 -4.14 -17.55
C ARG A 334 -12.84 -3.16 -17.75
N LYS A 335 -13.33 -3.01 -18.97
CA LYS A 335 -14.54 -2.24 -19.31
C LYS A 335 -15.79 -3.06 -19.01
N LYS A 336 -16.95 -2.41 -18.98
CA LYS A 336 -18.23 -3.14 -18.88
C LYS A 336 -18.41 -4.12 -20.03
N ILE A 337 -17.92 -3.78 -21.21
CA ILE A 337 -17.88 -4.63 -22.40
C ILE A 337 -16.45 -4.65 -22.92
N GLY A 338 -15.77 -5.80 -22.79
CA GLY A 338 -14.39 -6.01 -23.24
C GLY A 338 -13.34 -5.53 -22.22
N ILE A 339 -12.12 -5.38 -22.70
CA ILE A 339 -10.93 -4.98 -21.95
C ILE A 339 -10.24 -3.81 -22.65
N GLU A 340 -9.56 -2.99 -21.89
CA GLU A 340 -8.57 -2.04 -22.44
C GLU A 340 -7.33 -2.83 -22.89
N LYS A 341 -6.73 -2.42 -24.01
CA LYS A 341 -5.61 -3.14 -24.62
C LYS A 341 -4.37 -2.27 -24.74
N PRO A 342 -3.17 -2.89 -24.65
CA PRO A 342 -1.93 -2.20 -25.02
C PRO A 342 -2.03 -1.64 -26.44
N ASN A 343 -1.43 -0.48 -26.71
CA ASN A 343 -1.40 0.24 -27.99
C ASN A 343 -2.73 0.85 -28.46
N GLU A 344 -3.88 0.49 -27.85
CA GLU A 344 -5.20 1.05 -28.20
C GLU A 344 -5.69 1.99 -27.09
N ASP A 345 -5.41 1.68 -25.83
CA ASP A 345 -5.93 2.39 -24.66
C ASP A 345 -4.77 2.88 -23.76
N SER A 346 -5.05 3.88 -22.93
CA SER A 346 -4.10 4.34 -21.90
C SER A 346 -4.11 3.39 -20.69
N PRO A 347 -2.95 3.05 -20.14
CA PRO A 347 -2.86 2.20 -18.95
C PRO A 347 -3.50 2.88 -17.73
N LYS A 348 -3.85 2.08 -16.71
CA LYS A 348 -4.45 2.55 -15.46
C LYS A 348 -3.61 2.19 -14.23
N PHE A 349 -2.85 1.14 -14.29
CA PHE A 349 -2.10 0.60 -13.17
C PHE A 349 -0.61 0.43 -13.50
N ALA A 350 0.23 0.78 -12.55
CA ALA A 350 1.59 0.28 -12.43
C ALA A 350 1.56 -0.92 -11.47
N ILE A 351 2.25 -2.00 -11.78
CA ILE A 351 2.18 -3.24 -10.99
C ILE A 351 3.58 -3.66 -10.57
N ILE A 352 3.74 -3.96 -9.29
CA ILE A 352 4.95 -4.57 -8.74
C ILE A 352 4.61 -5.92 -8.11
N ALA A 353 5.38 -6.96 -8.45
CA ALA A 353 5.14 -8.33 -8.01
C ALA A 353 6.10 -8.73 -6.89
N PHE A 354 5.58 -9.33 -5.83
CA PHE A 354 6.33 -9.85 -4.69
C PHE A 354 5.96 -11.28 -4.37
N THR A 355 6.84 -12.00 -3.68
CA THR A 355 6.47 -13.20 -2.95
C THR A 355 6.03 -12.82 -1.53
N GLU A 356 5.20 -13.63 -0.89
CA GLU A 356 4.73 -13.40 0.49
C GLU A 356 5.86 -13.36 1.53
N ASP A 357 6.98 -14.05 1.28
CA ASP A 357 8.13 -14.12 2.17
C ASP A 357 9.14 -12.98 1.96
N GLU A 358 9.03 -12.24 0.87
CA GLU A 358 9.93 -11.14 0.56
C GLU A 358 9.77 -9.99 1.57
N LYS A 359 10.90 -9.36 1.92
CA LYS A 359 10.92 -8.17 2.76
C LYS A 359 11.02 -6.93 1.88
N LEU A 360 10.02 -6.08 1.95
CA LEU A 360 10.00 -4.78 1.29
C LEU A 360 10.45 -3.69 2.28
N GLY A 361 11.31 -2.79 1.83
CA GLY A 361 11.73 -1.60 2.59
C GLY A 361 10.78 -0.41 2.35
N GLY A 362 10.64 0.45 3.36
CA GLY A 362 9.83 1.66 3.23
C GLY A 362 10.34 2.57 2.10
N LYS A 363 11.67 2.76 1.96
CA LYS A 363 12.29 3.51 0.85
C LYS A 363 11.94 2.89 -0.52
N GLU A 364 12.10 1.56 -0.66
CA GLU A 364 11.80 0.86 -1.91
C GLU A 364 10.34 1.06 -2.33
N LEU A 365 9.42 0.96 -1.36
CA LEU A 365 7.99 1.17 -1.61
C LEU A 365 7.69 2.63 -1.95
N ALA A 366 8.29 3.60 -1.24
CA ALA A 366 8.12 5.02 -1.54
C ALA A 366 8.57 5.36 -2.96
N CYS A 367 9.70 4.81 -3.42
CA CYS A 367 10.20 5.01 -4.77
C CYS A 367 9.25 4.42 -5.84
N ALA A 368 8.70 3.22 -5.59
CA ALA A 368 7.73 2.61 -6.51
C ALA A 368 6.42 3.41 -6.58
N LEU A 369 5.91 3.88 -5.43
CA LEU A 369 4.73 4.73 -5.34
C LEU A 369 4.94 6.07 -6.07
N ARG A 370 6.08 6.72 -5.84
CA ARG A 370 6.43 7.98 -6.52
C ARG A 370 6.47 7.80 -8.03
N ARG A 371 7.13 6.77 -8.53
CA ARG A 371 7.18 6.48 -9.97
C ARG A 371 5.79 6.23 -10.56
N ALA A 372 4.91 5.52 -9.84
CA ALA A 372 3.53 5.33 -10.29
C ALA A 372 2.75 6.65 -10.33
N ASP A 373 2.92 7.52 -9.32
CA ASP A 373 2.31 8.85 -9.28
C ASP A 373 2.81 9.75 -10.44
N ASP A 374 4.12 9.73 -10.74
CA ASP A 374 4.72 10.48 -11.86
C ASP A 374 4.17 10.02 -13.22
N LEU A 375 3.90 8.72 -13.36
CA LEU A 375 3.20 8.14 -14.51
C LEU A 375 1.69 8.44 -14.52
N GLY A 376 1.15 9.05 -13.47
CA GLY A 376 -0.29 9.27 -13.32
C GLY A 376 -1.09 7.97 -13.20
N LEU A 377 -0.48 6.90 -12.68
CA LEU A 377 -1.05 5.57 -12.53
C LEU A 377 -1.21 5.20 -11.04
N ARG A 378 -2.14 4.29 -10.74
CA ARG A 378 -2.23 3.69 -9.41
C ARG A 378 -1.26 2.52 -9.30
N LEU A 379 -0.51 2.45 -8.19
CA LEU A 379 0.34 1.29 -7.93
C LEU A 379 -0.49 0.12 -7.42
N ILE A 380 -0.38 -1.01 -8.10
CA ILE A 380 -0.83 -2.32 -7.60
C ILE A 380 0.37 -3.06 -7.01
N ILE A 381 0.25 -3.45 -5.75
CA ILE A 381 1.15 -4.35 -5.05
C ILE A 381 0.55 -5.75 -5.17
N ALA A 382 1.16 -6.60 -6.00
CA ALA A 382 0.73 -7.96 -6.24
C ALA A 382 1.58 -8.94 -5.42
N ILE A 383 0.95 -9.76 -4.59
CA ILE A 383 1.63 -10.70 -3.69
C ILE A 383 1.24 -12.11 -4.09
N SER A 384 2.23 -12.87 -4.58
CA SER A 384 2.09 -14.30 -4.85
C SER A 384 2.42 -15.10 -3.59
N ASP A 385 1.52 -15.96 -3.17
CA ASP A 385 1.71 -16.89 -2.05
C ASP A 385 2.39 -18.20 -2.49
N ARG A 386 2.64 -19.10 -1.54
CA ARG A 386 3.29 -20.38 -1.76
C ARG A 386 2.42 -21.37 -2.57
N GLU A 387 1.12 -21.15 -2.62
CA GLU A 387 0.17 -21.94 -3.39
C GLU A 387 -0.08 -21.35 -4.80
N THR A 388 0.76 -20.37 -5.18
CA THR A 388 0.70 -19.66 -6.48
C THR A 388 -0.57 -18.84 -6.72
N SER A 389 -1.34 -18.57 -5.67
CA SER A 389 -2.42 -17.57 -5.68
C SER A 389 -1.85 -16.17 -5.63
N VAL A 390 -2.54 -15.19 -6.20
CA VAL A 390 -2.10 -13.80 -6.21
C VAL A 390 -3.16 -12.91 -5.58
N THR A 391 -2.73 -12.13 -4.59
CA THR A 391 -3.56 -11.10 -3.95
C THR A 391 -3.07 -9.71 -4.38
N TYR A 392 -4.00 -8.82 -4.69
CA TYR A 392 -3.71 -7.48 -5.21
C TYR A 392 -4.18 -6.40 -4.25
N TYR A 393 -3.34 -5.40 -4.04
CA TYR A 393 -3.64 -4.21 -3.26
C TYR A 393 -3.34 -2.98 -4.10
N VAL A 394 -4.31 -2.08 -4.22
CA VAL A 394 -4.12 -0.82 -4.94
C VAL A 394 -3.83 0.30 -3.95
N ALA A 395 -2.80 1.07 -4.24
CA ALA A 395 -2.46 2.28 -3.51
C ALA A 395 -3.09 3.50 -4.21
N LYS A 396 -3.89 4.27 -3.46
CA LYS A 396 -4.55 5.51 -3.92
C LYS A 396 -3.97 6.68 -3.13
N ARG A 397 -3.35 7.61 -3.82
CA ARG A 397 -2.75 8.78 -3.19
C ARG A 397 -3.79 9.64 -2.48
N ILE A 398 -3.48 10.08 -1.26
CA ILE A 398 -4.25 11.04 -0.50
C ILE A 398 -3.67 12.44 -0.73
N SER A 399 -4.52 13.39 -1.12
CA SER A 399 -4.21 14.82 -1.12
C SER A 399 -4.63 15.40 0.23
N LEU A 400 -3.65 15.70 1.08
CA LEU A 400 -3.83 16.33 2.38
C LEU A 400 -3.18 17.72 2.33
N PRO A 401 -3.95 18.81 2.19
CA PRO A 401 -3.41 20.15 1.99
C PRO A 401 -2.44 20.57 3.10
N GLY A 402 -1.29 21.09 2.70
CA GLY A 402 -0.23 21.55 3.60
C GLY A 402 0.59 20.44 4.26
N SER A 403 0.34 19.18 3.94
CA SER A 403 1.18 18.06 4.40
C SER A 403 2.56 18.07 3.76
N LYS A 404 3.57 17.70 4.53
CA LYS A 404 4.94 17.42 4.05
C LYS A 404 5.13 15.93 3.73
N ASN A 405 4.27 15.07 4.24
CA ASN A 405 4.31 13.63 4.07
C ASN A 405 3.34 13.17 2.99
N THR A 406 3.62 12.00 2.44
CA THR A 406 2.76 11.35 1.44
C THR A 406 1.99 10.21 2.10
N TYR A 407 0.71 10.12 1.79
CA TYR A 407 -0.20 9.12 2.34
C TYR A 407 -0.92 8.41 1.23
N TYR A 408 -1.20 7.12 1.45
CA TYR A 408 -1.92 6.28 0.49
C TYR A 408 -3.01 5.49 1.21
N GLU A 409 -4.22 5.50 0.65
CA GLU A 409 -5.21 4.48 0.99
C GLU A 409 -4.83 3.18 0.29
N ILE A 410 -4.82 2.09 1.04
CA ILE A 410 -4.56 0.76 0.51
C ILE A 410 -5.85 -0.04 0.55
N GLU A 411 -6.30 -0.44 -0.61
CA GLU A 411 -7.51 -1.25 -0.77
C GLU A 411 -7.19 -2.57 -1.45
N TRP A 412 -7.96 -3.59 -1.11
CA TRP A 412 -7.95 -4.84 -1.86
C TRP A 412 -8.58 -4.60 -3.24
N GLU A 413 -7.94 -5.08 -4.27
CA GLU A 413 -8.40 -4.94 -5.66
C GLU A 413 -8.46 -6.32 -6.32
N GLN A 414 -9.42 -6.50 -7.21
CA GLN A 414 -9.48 -7.67 -8.06
C GLN A 414 -9.44 -7.20 -9.52
N PRO A 415 -8.36 -7.49 -10.23
CA PRO A 415 -8.20 -7.10 -11.63
C PRO A 415 -9.27 -7.67 -12.55
#